data_155ff1dc23305b283632430a88963a3c
#
_entry.id   155ff1dc23305b283632430a88963a3c
#
_cell.length_a   1.000
_cell.length_b   1.000
_cell.length_c   1.000
_cell.angle_alpha   90.00
_cell.angle_beta   90.00
_cell.angle_gamma   90.00
#
_symmetry.space_group_name_H-M   'P 1'
#
loop_
_entity.id
_entity.type
_entity.pdbx_description
1 polymer ?
#
loop_
_entity_poly.entity_id
_entity_poly.type
_entity_poly.pdbx_seq_one_letter_code
_entity_poly.pdbx_strand_id
1 'polypeptide(L)'
;MLSGAGAVLAGAAFSTRVMAAAPPPETVTPALIDAAKKEGKVIYYTSTDLPVAEKLAKAFEAKYPGIAVHVERTGAERVFQRIGQEYASNIHAVDVVNSSDAAHFIVWKRDGILAPYVTEDVAKFYPAEHKDPDGQFASFRVWLSIIAYNTNMVKAEDAPKSFADLLDPKWKGKIVKAHPGYSGTIMTATYQMQRDLGWSYFEKLARQNIMQVQSSADPPKKLDLGERAVMADGNEYNIFQMKEAGRPVEPVYATEGSPLIIGPNGVFKNAPNPNAARLFQSFSLSREAQQLIVDVGGLRSVHSQTVEKAGRTSLKDIKTMKDDAAAVEKESEAIKARYTKIFRI
;
A
#
# COMPACT_ATOMS: atom_id res chain seq x y z
N MET A 1 -8.90 -27.72 -68.87
CA MET A 1 -7.97 -26.78 -68.19
C MET A 1 -8.63 -26.36 -66.89
N LEU A 2 -8.21 -26.96 -65.79
CA LEU A 2 -8.73 -26.73 -64.44
C LEU A 2 -7.65 -25.92 -63.71
N SER A 3 -7.97 -24.66 -63.36
CA SER A 3 -7.12 -23.81 -62.51
C SER A 3 -7.49 -23.98 -61.07
N GLY A 4 -6.60 -24.57 -60.28
CA GLY A 4 -6.72 -24.66 -58.86
C GLY A 4 -6.25 -23.36 -58.18
N ALA A 5 -7.13 -22.73 -57.40
CA ALA A 5 -6.77 -21.62 -56.51
C ALA A 5 -6.33 -22.19 -55.15
N GLY A 6 -5.06 -22.04 -54.86
CA GLY A 6 -4.49 -22.36 -53.53
C GLY A 6 -4.81 -21.26 -52.54
N ALA A 7 -5.56 -21.58 -51.49
CA ALA A 7 -5.78 -20.72 -50.36
C ALA A 7 -4.58 -20.82 -49.39
N VAL A 8 -3.85 -19.72 -49.25
CA VAL A 8 -2.81 -19.57 -48.20
C VAL A 8 -3.49 -19.22 -46.90
N LEU A 9 -3.57 -20.18 -45.98
CA LEU A 9 -3.94 -19.94 -44.59
C LEU A 9 -2.76 -19.30 -43.84
N ALA A 10 -2.85 -17.99 -43.65
CA ALA A 10 -1.95 -17.28 -42.76
C ALA A 10 -2.33 -17.63 -41.29
N GLY A 11 -1.56 -18.54 -40.70
CA GLY A 11 -1.68 -18.84 -39.27
C GLY A 11 -1.25 -17.65 -38.45
N ALA A 12 -2.19 -16.99 -37.80
CA ALA A 12 -1.90 -16.01 -36.76
C ALA A 12 -1.32 -16.75 -35.55
N ALA A 13 0.00 -16.69 -35.39
CA ALA A 13 0.68 -17.14 -34.19
C ALA A 13 0.30 -16.16 -33.06
N PHE A 14 -0.64 -16.55 -32.21
CA PHE A 14 -0.80 -15.90 -30.93
C PHE A 14 0.46 -16.16 -30.12
N SER A 15 1.32 -15.13 -29.96
CA SER A 15 2.43 -15.17 -29.02
C SER A 15 1.83 -15.18 -27.62
N THR A 16 1.62 -16.36 -27.04
CA THR A 16 1.43 -16.50 -25.61
C THR A 16 2.70 -15.92 -24.97
N ARG A 17 2.58 -14.76 -24.31
CA ARG A 17 3.63 -14.29 -23.41
C ARG A 17 3.81 -15.38 -22.36
N VAL A 18 4.87 -16.14 -22.48
CA VAL A 18 5.34 -17.03 -21.42
C VAL A 18 5.68 -16.09 -20.27
N MET A 19 4.87 -16.09 -19.20
CA MET A 19 5.21 -15.42 -17.97
C MET A 19 6.49 -16.07 -17.47
N ALA A 20 7.55 -15.29 -17.33
CA ALA A 20 8.81 -15.81 -16.79
C ALA A 20 8.53 -16.23 -15.33
N ALA A 21 8.86 -17.46 -14.99
CA ALA A 21 8.76 -17.91 -13.60
C ALA A 21 9.67 -17.04 -12.72
N ALA A 22 9.25 -16.78 -11.47
CA ALA A 22 10.08 -16.07 -10.51
C ALA A 22 11.49 -16.69 -10.43
N PRO A 23 12.55 -15.88 -10.30
CA PRO A 23 13.89 -16.40 -10.12
C PRO A 23 13.99 -17.23 -8.83
N PRO A 24 14.96 -18.15 -8.72
CA PRO A 24 15.23 -18.83 -7.47
C PRO A 24 15.44 -17.83 -6.33
N PRO A 25 15.00 -18.18 -5.09
CA PRO A 25 15.24 -17.31 -3.94
C PRO A 25 16.72 -17.09 -3.68
N GLU A 26 17.09 -15.85 -3.40
CA GLU A 26 18.46 -15.45 -3.07
C GLU A 26 18.60 -15.28 -1.56
N THR A 27 19.67 -15.87 -1.00
CA THR A 27 20.10 -15.67 0.38
C THR A 27 21.05 -14.49 0.48
N VAL A 28 21.09 -13.82 1.63
CA VAL A 28 22.09 -12.80 1.91
C VAL A 28 23.45 -13.46 2.11
N THR A 29 24.39 -13.20 1.20
CA THR A 29 25.76 -13.72 1.26
C THR A 29 26.77 -12.67 1.69
N PRO A 30 27.95 -13.07 2.24
CA PRO A 30 29.05 -12.11 2.48
C PRO A 30 29.42 -11.31 1.22
N ALA A 31 29.42 -11.93 0.05
CA ALA A 31 29.72 -11.24 -1.20
C ALA A 31 28.72 -10.14 -1.54
N LEU A 32 27.41 -10.37 -1.31
CA LEU A 32 26.37 -9.35 -1.47
C LEU A 32 26.58 -8.18 -0.50
N ILE A 33 26.90 -8.49 0.78
CA ILE A 33 27.15 -7.47 1.80
C ILE A 33 28.37 -6.61 1.42
N ASP A 34 29.47 -7.24 0.98
CA ASP A 34 30.69 -6.54 0.58
C ASP A 34 30.49 -5.67 -0.66
N ALA A 35 29.70 -6.16 -1.64
CA ALA A 35 29.33 -5.39 -2.82
C ALA A 35 28.45 -4.18 -2.45
N ALA A 36 27.44 -4.37 -1.59
CA ALA A 36 26.57 -3.30 -1.08
C ALA A 36 27.36 -2.24 -0.28
N LYS A 37 28.35 -2.65 0.52
CA LYS A 37 29.24 -1.72 1.25
C LYS A 37 30.09 -0.87 0.31
N LYS A 38 30.51 -1.41 -0.85
CA LYS A 38 31.23 -0.63 -1.86
C LYS A 38 30.35 0.43 -2.52
N GLU A 39 29.04 0.16 -2.66
CA GLU A 39 28.04 1.14 -3.11
C GLU A 39 27.75 2.19 -2.05
N GLY A 40 27.80 1.82 -0.75
CA GLY A 40 27.78 2.69 0.42
C GLY A 40 26.45 3.33 0.74
N LYS A 41 25.41 3.14 -0.09
CA LYS A 41 24.08 3.72 0.13
C LYS A 41 22.97 2.97 -0.57
N VAL A 42 21.74 3.21 -0.13
CA VAL A 42 20.50 2.84 -0.82
C VAL A 42 19.53 4.02 -0.83
N ILE A 43 18.89 4.30 -1.96
CA ILE A 43 17.87 5.33 -2.11
C ILE A 43 16.49 4.66 -2.03
N TYR A 44 15.75 4.97 -0.97
CA TYR A 44 14.46 4.38 -0.66
C TYR A 44 13.33 5.39 -0.82
N TYR A 45 12.54 5.27 -1.90
CA TYR A 45 11.32 6.05 -2.09
C TYR A 45 10.16 5.34 -1.40
N THR A 46 9.42 6.06 -0.57
CA THR A 46 8.37 5.41 0.23
C THR A 46 7.17 6.30 0.52
N SER A 47 6.01 5.67 0.62
CA SER A 47 4.80 6.26 1.18
C SER A 47 4.56 5.84 2.65
N THR A 48 5.47 5.08 3.25
CA THR A 48 5.43 4.74 4.69
C THR A 48 5.63 6.01 5.52
N ASP A 49 4.96 6.11 6.66
CA ASP A 49 5.12 7.26 7.56
C ASP A 49 6.59 7.43 7.95
N LEU A 50 7.06 8.68 7.89
CA LEU A 50 8.48 8.99 8.03
C LEU A 50 9.13 8.39 9.30
N PRO A 51 8.51 8.46 10.49
CA PRO A 51 9.11 7.87 11.69
C PRO A 51 9.33 6.35 11.59
N VAL A 52 8.46 5.64 10.87
CA VAL A 52 8.58 4.18 10.66
C VAL A 52 9.68 3.89 9.65
N ALA A 53 9.71 4.63 8.53
CA ALA A 53 10.73 4.49 7.50
C ALA A 53 12.13 4.79 8.03
N GLU A 54 12.28 5.83 8.87
CA GLU A 54 13.55 6.18 9.52
C GLU A 54 14.01 5.11 10.53
N LYS A 55 13.08 4.51 11.28
CA LYS A 55 13.43 3.41 12.21
C LYS A 55 13.88 2.17 11.43
N LEU A 56 13.21 1.85 10.32
CA LEU A 56 13.62 0.77 9.43
C LEU A 56 15.02 1.03 8.85
N ALA A 57 15.27 2.25 8.37
CA ALA A 57 16.56 2.68 7.87
C ALA A 57 17.67 2.53 8.92
N LYS A 58 17.46 3.05 10.11
CA LYS A 58 18.42 2.92 11.22
C LYS A 58 18.70 1.48 11.64
N ALA A 59 17.68 0.63 11.64
CA ALA A 59 17.87 -0.80 11.93
C ALA A 59 18.71 -1.50 10.84
N PHE A 60 18.50 -1.15 9.58
CA PHE A 60 19.34 -1.63 8.49
C PHE A 60 20.79 -1.15 8.60
N GLU A 61 21.01 0.15 8.84
CA GLU A 61 22.33 0.76 8.99
C GLU A 61 23.10 0.16 10.17
N ALA A 62 22.40 -0.12 11.27
CA ALA A 62 23.00 -0.78 12.45
C ALA A 62 23.43 -2.23 12.13
N LYS A 63 22.64 -2.95 11.34
CA LYS A 63 22.94 -4.33 10.93
C LYS A 63 24.04 -4.41 9.87
N TYR A 64 24.09 -3.43 8.98
CA TYR A 64 25.03 -3.37 7.86
C TYR A 64 25.81 -2.05 7.86
N PRO A 65 26.71 -1.84 8.83
CA PRO A 65 27.47 -0.60 8.93
C PRO A 65 28.28 -0.33 7.66
N GLY A 66 28.30 0.94 7.25
CA GLY A 66 28.92 1.39 6.00
C GLY A 66 27.95 1.54 4.82
N ILE A 67 26.65 1.28 5.02
CA ILE A 67 25.63 1.49 3.99
C ILE A 67 24.56 2.44 4.55
N ALA A 68 24.47 3.66 4.04
CA ALA A 68 23.46 4.64 4.46
C ALA A 68 22.13 4.44 3.72
N VAL A 69 21.00 4.68 4.39
CA VAL A 69 19.66 4.65 3.76
C VAL A 69 19.13 6.07 3.59
N HIS A 70 19.02 6.52 2.36
CA HIS A 70 18.41 7.80 2.04
C HIS A 70 16.91 7.63 1.83
N VAL A 71 16.13 8.03 2.83
CA VAL A 71 14.67 7.92 2.81
C VAL A 71 14.06 9.15 2.14
N GLU A 72 13.37 8.94 1.02
CA GLU A 72 12.59 9.95 0.30
C GLU A 72 11.10 9.65 0.50
N ARG A 73 10.47 10.34 1.47
CA ARG A 73 9.06 10.09 1.84
C ARG A 73 8.12 11.11 1.24
N THR A 74 7.13 10.63 0.45
CA THR A 74 5.98 11.44 0.01
C THR A 74 4.73 10.55 -0.15
N GLY A 75 3.59 11.10 -0.55
CA GLY A 75 2.38 10.32 -0.83
C GLY A 75 2.57 9.38 -2.03
N ALA A 76 1.87 8.24 -2.03
CA ALA A 76 2.04 7.19 -3.04
C ALA A 76 1.90 7.70 -4.49
N GLU A 77 0.88 8.53 -4.77
CA GLU A 77 0.67 9.12 -6.09
C GLU A 77 1.86 10.00 -6.52
N ARG A 78 2.44 10.77 -5.60
CA ARG A 78 3.60 11.62 -5.90
C ARG A 78 4.87 10.79 -6.13
N VAL A 79 5.06 9.69 -5.38
CA VAL A 79 6.13 8.73 -5.64
C VAL A 79 5.99 8.17 -7.05
N PHE A 80 4.78 7.73 -7.41
CA PHE A 80 4.50 7.16 -8.72
C PHE A 80 4.77 8.14 -9.86
N GLN A 81 4.25 9.36 -9.76
CA GLN A 81 4.46 10.43 -10.75
C GLN A 81 5.94 10.81 -10.88
N ARG A 82 6.65 10.95 -9.74
CA ARG A 82 8.08 11.28 -9.74
C ARG A 82 8.91 10.22 -10.48
N ILE A 83 8.69 8.94 -10.15
CA ILE A 83 9.38 7.83 -10.81
C ILE A 83 9.09 7.84 -12.32
N GLY A 84 7.82 8.05 -12.71
CA GLY A 84 7.45 8.14 -14.13
C GLY A 84 8.18 9.28 -14.85
N GLN A 85 8.29 10.47 -14.24
CA GLN A 85 9.02 11.62 -14.79
C GLN A 85 10.54 11.36 -14.87
N GLU A 86 11.12 10.78 -13.82
CA GLU A 86 12.53 10.41 -13.78
C GLU A 86 12.88 9.42 -14.90
N TYR A 87 12.11 8.33 -15.04
CA TYR A 87 12.33 7.35 -16.11
C TYR A 87 12.09 7.91 -17.51
N ALA A 88 11.08 8.76 -17.71
CA ALA A 88 10.86 9.45 -18.99
C ALA A 88 12.03 10.37 -19.37
N SER A 89 12.77 10.87 -18.39
CA SER A 89 13.97 11.70 -18.56
C SER A 89 15.27 10.88 -18.53
N ASN A 90 15.20 9.54 -18.58
CA ASN A 90 16.33 8.63 -18.44
C ASN A 90 17.14 8.84 -17.13
N ILE A 91 16.45 9.26 -16.06
CA ILE A 91 17.01 9.40 -14.71
C ILE A 91 16.62 8.17 -13.91
N HIS A 92 17.61 7.51 -13.33
CA HIS A 92 17.43 6.32 -12.50
C HIS A 92 17.96 6.64 -11.09
N ALA A 93 17.13 7.31 -10.28
CA ALA A 93 17.53 7.78 -8.96
C ALA A 93 17.16 6.83 -7.82
N VAL A 94 16.15 5.97 -8.01
CA VAL A 94 15.59 5.11 -6.97
C VAL A 94 16.16 3.70 -7.02
N ASP A 95 16.50 3.16 -5.86
CA ASP A 95 16.95 1.77 -5.69
C ASP A 95 15.78 0.85 -5.30
N VAL A 96 15.05 1.21 -4.26
CA VAL A 96 13.92 0.44 -3.71
C VAL A 96 12.74 1.36 -3.51
N VAL A 97 11.54 0.86 -3.85
CA VAL A 97 10.30 1.61 -3.66
C VAL A 97 9.32 0.85 -2.76
N ASN A 98 8.61 1.60 -1.89
CA ASN A 98 7.38 1.16 -1.25
C ASN A 98 6.23 2.09 -1.63
N SER A 99 5.11 1.53 -2.05
CA SER A 99 3.89 2.28 -2.27
C SER A 99 2.73 1.75 -1.42
N SER A 100 1.81 2.62 -1.01
CA SER A 100 0.53 2.23 -0.41
C SER A 100 -0.54 1.89 -1.45
N ASP A 101 -0.13 1.74 -2.71
CA ASP A 101 -0.99 1.31 -3.81
C ASP A 101 -0.26 0.21 -4.61
N ALA A 102 -0.78 -1.00 -4.52
CA ALA A 102 -0.22 -2.14 -5.25
C ALA A 102 -0.42 -2.01 -6.78
N ALA A 103 -1.38 -1.20 -7.23
CA ALA A 103 -1.61 -0.91 -8.65
C ALA A 103 -0.39 -0.24 -9.31
N HIS A 104 0.38 0.57 -8.59
CA HIS A 104 1.61 1.16 -9.09
C HIS A 104 2.63 0.09 -9.53
N PHE A 105 2.71 -1.03 -8.78
CA PHE A 105 3.60 -2.14 -9.10
C PHE A 105 3.14 -2.90 -10.35
N ILE A 106 1.83 -2.96 -10.62
CA ILE A 106 1.31 -3.52 -11.87
C ILE A 106 1.79 -2.69 -13.07
N VAL A 107 1.75 -1.36 -12.96
CA VAL A 107 2.27 -0.45 -14.00
C VAL A 107 3.77 -0.62 -14.18
N TRP A 108 4.56 -0.49 -13.11
CA TRP A 108 6.02 -0.61 -13.19
C TRP A 108 6.49 -1.98 -13.70
N LYS A 109 5.77 -3.05 -13.34
CA LYS A 109 6.01 -4.39 -13.88
C LYS A 109 5.73 -4.45 -15.38
N ARG A 110 4.58 -3.95 -15.82
CA ARG A 110 4.21 -3.87 -17.24
C ARG A 110 5.24 -3.08 -18.06
N ASP A 111 5.74 -1.99 -17.50
CA ASP A 111 6.72 -1.11 -18.13
C ASP A 111 8.15 -1.70 -18.06
N GLY A 112 8.34 -2.84 -17.39
CA GLY A 112 9.61 -3.59 -17.34
C GLY A 112 10.72 -2.89 -16.56
N ILE A 113 10.36 -2.01 -15.60
CA ILE A 113 11.31 -1.22 -14.82
C ILE A 113 11.62 -1.79 -13.43
N LEU A 114 10.87 -2.81 -12.98
CA LEU A 114 11.18 -3.56 -11.77
C LEU A 114 12.16 -4.70 -12.07
N ALA A 115 13.04 -4.99 -11.12
CA ALA A 115 13.93 -6.15 -11.16
C ALA A 115 13.26 -7.36 -10.50
N PRO A 116 13.27 -8.55 -11.11
CA PRO A 116 12.86 -9.75 -10.42
C PRO A 116 13.89 -10.09 -9.33
N TYR A 117 13.45 -10.13 -8.09
CA TYR A 117 14.29 -10.44 -6.93
C TYR A 117 13.46 -11.07 -5.82
N VAL A 118 13.64 -12.35 -5.58
CA VAL A 118 12.93 -13.09 -4.53
C VAL A 118 13.86 -13.31 -3.36
N THR A 119 13.50 -12.79 -2.18
CA THR A 119 14.25 -13.03 -0.96
C THR A 119 13.90 -14.39 -0.37
N GLU A 120 14.82 -14.97 0.40
CA GLU A 120 14.60 -16.26 1.06
C GLU A 120 13.37 -16.24 1.98
N ASP A 121 13.17 -15.16 2.75
CA ASP A 121 12.03 -15.01 3.64
C ASP A 121 10.70 -14.94 2.88
N VAL A 122 10.67 -14.20 1.77
CA VAL A 122 9.47 -14.15 0.91
C VAL A 122 9.12 -15.52 0.36
N ALA A 123 10.11 -16.29 -0.09
CA ALA A 123 9.88 -17.62 -0.61
C ALA A 123 9.27 -18.58 0.44
N LYS A 124 9.80 -18.52 1.68
CA LYS A 124 9.49 -19.47 2.75
C LYS A 124 8.28 -19.08 3.61
N PHE A 125 8.10 -17.79 3.90
CA PHE A 125 7.23 -17.34 4.97
C PHE A 125 6.08 -16.42 4.53
N TYR A 126 6.00 -16.06 3.25
CA TYR A 126 4.91 -15.24 2.73
C TYR A 126 3.86 -16.09 2.02
N PRO A 127 2.56 -15.84 2.24
CA PRO A 127 1.49 -16.46 1.47
C PRO A 127 1.58 -16.12 -0.02
N ALA A 128 1.04 -16.98 -0.89
CA ALA A 128 1.16 -16.81 -2.34
C ALA A 128 0.52 -15.51 -2.84
N GLU A 129 -0.61 -15.11 -2.26
CA GLU A 129 -1.33 -13.87 -2.60
C GLU A 129 -0.59 -12.58 -2.23
N HIS A 130 0.49 -12.69 -1.47
CA HIS A 130 1.35 -11.59 -1.06
C HIS A 130 2.71 -11.55 -1.78
N LYS A 131 2.83 -12.35 -2.84
CA LYS A 131 4.03 -12.46 -3.70
C LYS A 131 3.65 -12.26 -5.16
N ASP A 132 4.39 -11.42 -5.85
CA ASP A 132 4.26 -11.38 -7.31
C ASP A 132 4.73 -12.70 -7.93
N PRO A 133 3.94 -13.33 -8.82
CA PRO A 133 4.31 -14.63 -9.41
C PRO A 133 5.62 -14.60 -10.24
N ASP A 134 6.04 -13.42 -10.71
CA ASP A 134 7.31 -13.24 -11.44
C ASP A 134 8.43 -12.73 -10.53
N GLY A 135 8.17 -12.56 -9.23
CA GLY A 135 9.16 -12.19 -8.21
C GLY A 135 9.62 -10.73 -8.27
N GLN A 136 8.86 -9.82 -8.86
CA GLN A 136 9.27 -8.42 -9.01
C GLN A 136 8.91 -7.56 -7.79
N PHE A 137 7.95 -7.98 -6.96
CA PHE A 137 7.58 -7.32 -5.72
C PHE A 137 6.95 -8.29 -4.71
N ALA A 138 6.90 -7.88 -3.46
CA ALA A 138 6.19 -8.59 -2.40
C ALA A 138 5.59 -7.60 -1.40
N SER A 139 4.56 -8.03 -0.67
CA SER A 139 3.92 -7.20 0.35
C SER A 139 4.90 -6.87 1.47
N PHE A 140 5.22 -5.60 1.64
CA PHE A 140 6.06 -5.14 2.75
C PHE A 140 5.23 -4.89 4.01
N ARG A 141 4.01 -4.37 3.84
CA ARG A 141 3.09 -4.04 4.93
C ARG A 141 1.65 -4.23 4.52
N VAL A 142 0.81 -4.53 5.49
CA VAL A 142 -0.64 -4.63 5.33
C VAL A 142 -1.32 -3.82 6.42
N TRP A 143 -2.45 -3.21 6.14
CA TRP A 143 -3.30 -2.53 7.10
C TRP A 143 -4.73 -2.42 6.58
N LEU A 144 -5.62 -1.92 7.42
CA LEU A 144 -7.00 -1.67 7.05
C LEU A 144 -7.27 -0.17 6.92
N SER A 145 -8.12 0.21 5.99
CA SER A 145 -8.76 1.52 5.97
C SER A 145 -10.08 1.40 6.74
N ILE A 146 -10.17 2.07 7.89
CA ILE A 146 -11.24 1.84 8.87
C ILE A 146 -12.05 3.10 9.17
N ILE A 147 -13.23 2.90 9.73
CA ILE A 147 -13.97 3.93 10.45
C ILE A 147 -13.31 4.15 11.82
N ALA A 148 -13.33 5.36 12.33
CA ALA A 148 -12.97 5.65 13.71
C ALA A 148 -13.76 6.86 14.24
N TYR A 149 -13.80 7.02 15.55
CA TYR A 149 -14.49 8.15 16.18
C TYR A 149 -13.66 8.74 17.33
N ASN A 150 -13.96 10.01 17.66
CA ASN A 150 -13.39 10.68 18.82
C ASN A 150 -14.28 10.40 20.05
N THR A 151 -13.72 9.77 21.08
CA THR A 151 -14.46 9.33 22.29
C THR A 151 -14.91 10.47 23.19
N ASN A 152 -14.34 11.68 23.04
CA ASN A 152 -14.84 12.90 23.73
C ASN A 152 -16.08 13.49 23.06
N MET A 153 -16.33 13.14 21.79
CA MET A 153 -17.42 13.69 20.98
C MET A 153 -18.56 12.71 20.72
N VAL A 154 -18.27 11.41 20.77
CA VAL A 154 -19.20 10.32 20.46
C VAL A 154 -19.09 9.26 21.53
N LYS A 155 -20.22 8.92 22.15
CA LYS A 155 -20.30 7.79 23.09
C LYS A 155 -20.23 6.47 22.34
N ALA A 156 -19.71 5.43 22.99
CA ALA A 156 -19.52 4.11 22.38
C ALA A 156 -20.83 3.50 21.84
N GLU A 157 -21.95 3.70 22.56
CA GLU A 157 -23.27 3.23 22.15
C GLU A 157 -23.81 3.92 20.89
N ASP A 158 -23.42 5.18 20.66
CA ASP A 158 -23.84 6.00 19.51
C ASP A 158 -22.88 5.90 18.30
N ALA A 159 -21.72 5.26 18.48
CA ALA A 159 -20.70 5.16 17.45
C ALA A 159 -21.19 4.37 16.22
N PRO A 160 -20.79 4.76 14.99
CA PRO A 160 -21.13 4.01 13.79
C PRO A 160 -20.47 2.63 13.84
N LYS A 161 -21.19 1.58 13.41
CA LYS A 161 -20.70 0.19 13.33
C LYS A 161 -20.53 -0.30 11.89
N SER A 162 -21.00 0.50 10.94
CA SER A 162 -21.05 0.17 9.51
C SER A 162 -20.82 1.41 8.66
N PHE A 163 -20.47 1.22 7.40
CA PHE A 163 -20.44 2.32 6.43
C PHE A 163 -21.86 2.88 6.21
N ALA A 164 -22.89 2.05 6.30
CA ALA A 164 -24.28 2.50 6.20
C ALA A 164 -24.65 3.47 7.34
N ASP A 165 -24.14 3.27 8.56
CA ASP A 165 -24.40 4.16 9.68
C ASP A 165 -23.85 5.58 9.47
N LEU A 166 -22.80 5.75 8.65
CA LEU A 166 -22.25 7.08 8.29
C LEU A 166 -23.21 7.91 7.45
N LEU A 167 -24.26 7.30 6.92
CA LEU A 167 -25.29 7.98 6.13
C LEU A 167 -26.40 8.58 6.99
N ASP A 168 -26.42 8.32 8.31
CA ASP A 168 -27.38 8.90 9.24
C ASP A 168 -27.18 10.44 9.28
N PRO A 169 -28.26 11.24 9.16
CA PRO A 169 -28.22 12.72 9.23
C PRO A 169 -27.53 13.28 10.48
N LYS A 170 -27.46 12.52 11.59
CA LYS A 170 -26.77 12.93 12.83
C LYS A 170 -25.27 13.21 12.59
N TRP A 171 -24.67 12.65 11.53
CA TRP A 171 -23.27 12.81 11.18
C TRP A 171 -23.00 13.98 10.22
N LYS A 172 -24.02 14.70 9.76
CA LYS A 172 -23.86 15.79 8.81
C LYS A 172 -22.90 16.86 9.34
N GLY A 173 -21.85 17.16 8.57
CA GLY A 173 -20.78 18.09 8.93
C GLY A 173 -19.78 17.57 9.98
N LYS A 174 -19.91 16.31 10.44
CA LYS A 174 -19.06 15.74 11.50
C LYS A 174 -18.07 14.71 10.98
N ILE A 175 -18.05 14.41 9.67
CA ILE A 175 -17.22 13.37 9.06
C ILE A 175 -16.01 13.98 8.39
N VAL A 176 -14.85 13.31 8.48
CA VAL A 176 -13.65 13.55 7.69
C VAL A 176 -13.31 12.32 6.83
N LYS A 177 -12.85 12.56 5.62
CA LYS A 177 -12.41 11.53 4.67
C LYS A 177 -11.28 12.07 3.78
N ALA A 178 -10.33 11.22 3.40
CA ALA A 178 -9.31 11.60 2.43
C ALA A 178 -9.75 11.36 0.99
N HIS A 179 -9.06 12.02 0.05
CA HIS A 179 -9.38 12.00 -1.38
C HIS A 179 -8.56 10.92 -2.11
N PRO A 180 -9.17 10.07 -2.96
CA PRO A 180 -8.47 8.99 -3.67
C PRO A 180 -7.41 9.48 -4.66
N GLY A 181 -7.55 10.68 -5.19
CA GLY A 181 -6.57 11.26 -6.14
C GLY A 181 -5.21 11.64 -5.52
N TYR A 182 -5.06 11.58 -4.20
CA TYR A 182 -3.81 11.95 -3.52
C TYR A 182 -3.22 10.82 -2.67
N SER A 183 -4.00 9.77 -2.40
CA SER A 183 -3.62 8.69 -1.50
C SER A 183 -3.94 7.33 -2.10
N GLY A 184 -2.92 6.50 -2.33
CA GLY A 184 -3.07 5.12 -2.77
C GLY A 184 -3.92 4.29 -1.82
N THR A 185 -3.77 4.47 -0.50
CA THR A 185 -4.66 3.83 0.50
C THR A 185 -6.13 4.13 0.22
N ILE A 186 -6.45 5.40 -0.02
CA ILE A 186 -7.85 5.81 -0.25
C ILE A 186 -8.32 5.41 -1.65
N MET A 187 -7.44 5.38 -2.64
CA MET A 187 -7.75 4.85 -3.97
C MET A 187 -8.18 3.39 -3.87
N THR A 188 -7.35 2.54 -3.29
CA THR A 188 -7.64 1.11 -3.09
C THR A 188 -8.90 0.91 -2.23
N ALA A 189 -9.05 1.66 -1.14
CA ALA A 189 -10.26 1.60 -0.31
C ALA A 189 -11.50 2.04 -1.08
N THR A 190 -11.42 3.12 -1.88
CA THR A 190 -12.56 3.60 -2.69
C THR A 190 -12.96 2.57 -3.75
N TYR A 191 -11.98 1.92 -4.39
CA TYR A 191 -12.26 0.82 -5.32
C TYR A 191 -13.02 -0.33 -4.64
N GLN A 192 -12.52 -0.81 -3.49
CA GLN A 192 -13.17 -1.91 -2.77
C GLN A 192 -14.58 -1.52 -2.31
N MET A 193 -14.74 -0.33 -1.74
CA MET A 193 -16.04 0.16 -1.28
C MET A 193 -17.03 0.39 -2.45
N GLN A 194 -16.58 0.92 -3.60
CA GLN A 194 -17.49 1.09 -4.74
C GLN A 194 -17.93 -0.25 -5.34
N ARG A 195 -17.06 -1.26 -5.33
CA ARG A 195 -17.38 -2.61 -5.76
C ARG A 195 -18.42 -3.28 -4.84
N ASP A 196 -18.22 -3.17 -3.52
CA ASP A 196 -18.99 -3.92 -2.53
C ASP A 196 -20.24 -3.15 -2.03
N LEU A 197 -20.19 -1.80 -1.97
CA LEU A 197 -21.29 -0.94 -1.51
C LEU A 197 -21.99 -0.18 -2.65
N GLY A 198 -21.34 -0.07 -3.81
CA GLY A 198 -21.79 0.69 -4.96
C GLY A 198 -21.55 2.20 -4.84
N TRP A 199 -21.58 2.89 -5.99
CA TRP A 199 -21.43 4.35 -6.03
C TRP A 199 -22.55 5.11 -5.34
N SER A 200 -23.73 4.49 -5.18
CA SER A 200 -24.85 5.09 -4.43
C SER A 200 -24.49 5.36 -2.96
N TYR A 201 -23.57 4.58 -2.36
CA TYR A 201 -23.00 4.88 -1.04
C TYR A 201 -22.29 6.24 -1.03
N PHE A 202 -21.37 6.47 -1.98
CA PHE A 202 -20.64 7.74 -2.06
C PHE A 202 -21.54 8.94 -2.37
N GLU A 203 -22.57 8.75 -3.22
CA GLU A 203 -23.55 9.78 -3.54
C GLU A 203 -24.36 10.20 -2.29
N LYS A 204 -24.71 9.25 -1.43
CA LYS A 204 -25.36 9.52 -0.14
C LYS A 204 -24.38 10.15 0.86
N LEU A 205 -23.15 9.62 0.93
CA LEU A 205 -22.11 10.11 1.81
C LEU A 205 -21.72 11.57 1.49
N ALA A 206 -21.72 11.97 0.23
CA ALA A 206 -21.46 13.35 -0.19
C ALA A 206 -22.49 14.38 0.37
N ARG A 207 -23.72 13.91 0.68
CA ARG A 207 -24.76 14.76 1.30
C ARG A 207 -24.49 15.07 2.77
N GLN A 208 -23.52 14.38 3.39
CA GLN A 208 -23.13 14.56 4.78
C GLN A 208 -22.22 15.80 5.01
N ASN A 209 -21.91 16.59 3.97
CA ASN A 209 -21.02 17.75 4.08
C ASN A 209 -19.67 17.38 4.72
N ILE A 210 -18.95 16.47 4.09
CA ILE A 210 -17.72 15.87 4.61
C ILE A 210 -16.55 16.83 4.49
N MET A 211 -15.69 16.89 5.50
CA MET A 211 -14.37 17.50 5.38
C MET A 211 -13.48 16.59 4.51
N GLN A 212 -13.04 17.08 3.36
CA GLN A 212 -12.07 16.40 2.50
C GLN A 212 -10.64 16.81 2.88
N VAL A 213 -9.74 15.80 2.97
CA VAL A 213 -8.31 16.00 3.18
C VAL A 213 -7.51 15.19 2.16
N GLN A 214 -6.20 15.43 2.05
CA GLN A 214 -5.39 14.81 0.98
C GLN A 214 -4.86 13.42 1.38
N SER A 215 -4.13 13.35 2.48
CA SER A 215 -3.46 12.11 2.91
C SER A 215 -4.37 11.23 3.77
N SER A 216 -4.25 9.91 3.65
CA SER A 216 -4.92 8.95 4.55
C SER A 216 -4.48 9.04 6.02
N ALA A 217 -3.37 9.74 6.30
CA ALA A 217 -2.91 10.03 7.66
C ALA A 217 -3.56 11.31 8.26
N ASP A 218 -4.30 12.09 7.47
CA ASP A 218 -4.91 13.33 7.95
C ASP A 218 -6.24 13.10 8.68
N PRO A 219 -7.15 12.19 8.25
CA PRO A 219 -8.37 11.92 8.99
C PRO A 219 -8.15 11.55 10.46
N PRO A 220 -7.19 10.65 10.82
CA PRO A 220 -6.87 10.38 12.22
C PRO A 220 -6.47 11.63 13.01
N LYS A 221 -5.67 12.54 12.41
CA LYS A 221 -5.25 13.79 13.06
C LYS A 221 -6.43 14.74 13.30
N LYS A 222 -7.34 14.87 12.30
CA LYS A 222 -8.55 15.70 12.42
C LYS A 222 -9.50 15.16 13.50
N LEU A 223 -9.53 13.84 13.64
CA LEU A 223 -10.29 13.17 14.69
C LEU A 223 -9.70 13.47 16.08
N ASP A 224 -8.37 13.28 16.23
CA ASP A 224 -7.65 13.54 17.47
C ASP A 224 -7.78 14.99 17.95
N LEU A 225 -7.69 15.94 17.04
CA LEU A 225 -7.88 17.38 17.33
C LEU A 225 -9.33 17.79 17.62
N GLY A 226 -10.31 16.87 17.49
CA GLY A 226 -11.72 17.17 17.66
C GLY A 226 -12.34 18.06 16.57
N GLU A 227 -11.65 18.22 15.42
CA GLU A 227 -12.20 18.99 14.29
C GLU A 227 -13.36 18.24 13.62
N ARG A 228 -13.39 16.92 13.71
CA ARG A 228 -14.50 16.04 13.29
C ARG A 228 -14.70 14.93 14.29
N ALA A 229 -15.94 14.50 14.41
CA ALA A 229 -16.33 13.46 15.35
C ALA A 229 -16.06 12.04 14.84
N VAL A 230 -16.12 11.86 13.51
CA VAL A 230 -15.99 10.56 12.85
C VAL A 230 -15.08 10.63 11.63
N MET A 231 -14.25 9.64 11.46
CA MET A 231 -13.47 9.36 10.27
C MET A 231 -14.20 8.29 9.46
N ALA A 232 -14.50 8.56 8.18
CA ALA A 232 -15.19 7.60 7.32
C ALA A 232 -14.26 6.50 6.80
N ASP A 233 -13.02 6.85 6.54
CA ASP A 233 -11.93 5.94 6.17
C ASP A 233 -10.57 6.58 6.50
N GLY A 234 -9.59 5.76 6.80
CA GLY A 234 -8.24 6.19 7.13
C GLY A 234 -7.42 5.06 7.72
N ASN A 235 -6.16 5.33 7.98
CA ASN A 235 -5.21 4.31 8.39
C ASN A 235 -5.51 3.77 9.80
N GLU A 236 -5.77 2.48 9.88
CA GLU A 236 -5.96 1.75 11.15
C GLU A 236 -4.78 1.96 12.11
N TYR A 237 -3.56 1.81 11.62
CA TYR A 237 -2.35 1.88 12.45
C TYR A 237 -2.14 3.26 13.10
N ASN A 238 -2.56 4.35 12.44
CA ASN A 238 -2.49 5.68 13.05
C ASN A 238 -3.47 5.81 14.23
N ILE A 239 -4.69 5.26 14.11
CA ILE A 239 -5.66 5.23 15.21
C ILE A 239 -5.11 4.43 16.39
N PHE A 240 -4.48 3.27 16.14
CA PHE A 240 -3.88 2.49 17.22
C PHE A 240 -2.71 3.19 17.90
N GLN A 241 -1.81 3.82 17.13
CA GLN A 241 -0.72 4.63 17.71
C GLN A 241 -1.25 5.77 18.59
N MET A 242 -2.29 6.46 18.13
CA MET A 242 -2.95 7.52 18.91
C MET A 242 -3.60 6.98 20.18
N LYS A 243 -4.32 5.85 20.08
CA LYS A 243 -4.96 5.19 21.23
C LYS A 243 -3.92 4.74 22.27
N GLU A 244 -2.81 4.15 21.85
CA GLU A 244 -1.68 3.77 22.72
C GLU A 244 -1.03 4.98 23.40
N ALA A 245 -1.05 6.14 22.74
CA ALA A 245 -0.61 7.42 23.32
C ALA A 245 -1.69 8.10 24.20
N GLY A 246 -2.79 7.42 24.51
CA GLY A 246 -3.88 7.94 25.36
C GLY A 246 -4.75 8.99 24.68
N ARG A 247 -4.74 9.08 23.35
CA ARG A 247 -5.57 10.03 22.61
C ARG A 247 -7.01 9.52 22.53
N PRO A 248 -8.02 10.42 22.47
CA PRO A 248 -9.43 10.09 22.56
C PRO A 248 -9.98 9.56 21.21
N VAL A 249 -9.41 8.47 20.69
CA VAL A 249 -9.85 7.88 19.42
C VAL A 249 -10.10 6.39 19.58
N GLU A 250 -11.11 5.88 18.88
CA GLU A 250 -11.47 4.46 18.90
C GLU A 250 -11.68 3.93 17.48
N PRO A 251 -11.03 2.80 17.10
CA PRO A 251 -11.20 2.15 15.81
C PRO A 251 -12.56 1.42 15.74
N VAL A 252 -13.12 1.36 14.52
CA VAL A 252 -14.32 0.58 14.20
C VAL A 252 -14.10 -0.20 12.92
N TYR A 253 -14.25 -1.51 13.02
CA TYR A 253 -14.27 -2.40 11.85
C TYR A 253 -15.70 -2.53 11.34
N ALA A 254 -15.94 -2.04 10.12
CA ALA A 254 -17.28 -2.01 9.54
C ALA A 254 -17.86 -3.41 9.35
N THR A 255 -19.13 -3.59 9.66
CA THR A 255 -19.83 -4.88 9.53
C THR A 255 -19.91 -5.38 8.09
N GLU A 256 -19.89 -4.49 7.10
CA GLU A 256 -19.81 -4.84 5.68
C GLU A 256 -18.43 -5.42 5.29
N GLY A 257 -17.40 -5.12 6.07
CA GLY A 257 -16.00 -5.42 5.86
C GLY A 257 -15.17 -4.15 5.76
N SER A 258 -13.94 -4.18 6.27
CA SER A 258 -13.00 -3.06 6.17
C SER A 258 -12.08 -3.24 4.96
N PRO A 259 -11.83 -2.21 4.14
CA PRO A 259 -10.90 -2.30 3.03
C PRO A 259 -9.50 -2.73 3.46
N LEU A 260 -8.99 -3.80 2.83
CA LEU A 260 -7.63 -4.31 3.04
C LEU A 260 -6.68 -3.61 2.09
N ILE A 261 -5.62 -3.04 2.65
CA ILE A 261 -4.61 -2.32 1.89
C ILE A 261 -3.29 -3.07 1.94
N ILE A 262 -2.70 -3.26 0.77
CA ILE A 262 -1.41 -3.92 0.59
C ILE A 262 -0.41 -2.88 0.10
N GLY A 263 0.71 -2.77 0.79
CA GLY A 263 1.83 -1.89 0.39
C GLY A 263 3.07 -2.71 0.04
N PRO A 264 3.30 -3.00 -1.25
CA PRO A 264 4.46 -3.78 -1.67
C PRO A 264 5.77 -3.00 -1.59
N ASN A 265 6.89 -3.75 -1.57
CA ASN A 265 8.23 -3.29 -1.89
C ASN A 265 8.73 -3.95 -3.18
N GLY A 266 9.53 -3.22 -3.94
CA GLY A 266 10.21 -3.72 -5.13
C GLY A 266 11.54 -3.01 -5.38
N VAL A 267 12.44 -3.71 -6.08
CA VAL A 267 13.75 -3.20 -6.52
C VAL A 267 13.63 -2.73 -7.97
N PHE A 268 14.25 -1.60 -8.32
CA PHE A 268 14.28 -1.15 -9.70
C PHE A 268 15.39 -1.85 -10.52
N LYS A 269 15.09 -2.12 -11.79
CA LYS A 269 16.02 -2.79 -12.71
C LYS A 269 17.30 -1.98 -12.95
N ASN A 270 17.16 -0.66 -13.02
CA ASN A 270 18.26 0.28 -13.23
C ASN A 270 18.64 1.01 -11.93
N ALA A 271 18.49 0.32 -10.78
CA ALA A 271 18.90 0.86 -9.49
C ALA A 271 20.37 1.32 -9.53
N PRO A 272 20.69 2.55 -9.11
CA PRO A 272 22.08 3.03 -9.09
C PRO A 272 22.97 2.25 -8.10
N ASN A 273 22.37 1.63 -7.07
CA ASN A 273 23.07 0.84 -6.06
C ASN A 273 22.45 -0.57 -5.96
N PRO A 274 22.60 -1.43 -6.98
CA PRO A 274 21.80 -2.65 -7.13
C PRO A 274 22.06 -3.70 -6.03
N ASN A 275 23.27 -3.77 -5.49
CA ASN A 275 23.58 -4.71 -4.40
C ASN A 275 23.04 -4.20 -3.05
N ALA A 276 23.15 -2.92 -2.78
CA ALA A 276 22.54 -2.30 -1.60
C ALA A 276 21.00 -2.36 -1.67
N ALA A 277 20.40 -2.20 -2.84
CA ALA A 277 18.98 -2.37 -3.09
C ALA A 277 18.50 -3.78 -2.74
N ARG A 278 19.18 -4.82 -3.24
CA ARG A 278 18.86 -6.23 -2.93
C ARG A 278 19.02 -6.53 -1.45
N LEU A 279 20.11 -6.05 -0.84
CA LEU A 279 20.35 -6.24 0.59
C LEU A 279 19.27 -5.55 1.44
N PHE A 280 18.88 -4.31 1.10
CA PHE A 280 17.81 -3.59 1.77
C PHE A 280 16.44 -4.23 1.56
N GLN A 281 16.14 -4.73 0.37
CA GLN A 281 14.92 -5.49 0.08
C GLN A 281 14.87 -6.77 0.93
N SER A 282 15.98 -7.53 1.02
CA SER A 282 16.07 -8.73 1.85
C SER A 282 15.87 -8.41 3.33
N PHE A 283 16.47 -7.32 3.81
CA PHE A 283 16.27 -6.88 5.19
C PHE A 283 14.83 -6.45 5.46
N SER A 284 14.26 -5.59 4.61
CA SER A 284 12.92 -5.03 4.83
C SER A 284 11.82 -6.08 4.83
N LEU A 285 11.99 -7.18 4.11
CA LEU A 285 11.07 -8.32 4.06
C LEU A 285 11.43 -9.46 5.03
N SER A 286 12.51 -9.32 5.82
CA SER A 286 12.90 -10.30 6.83
C SER A 286 11.99 -10.26 8.05
N ARG A 287 11.95 -11.36 8.83
CA ARG A 287 11.24 -11.43 10.10
C ARG A 287 11.58 -10.26 11.03
N GLU A 288 12.86 -9.89 11.13
CA GLU A 288 13.36 -8.80 12.00
C GLU A 288 12.71 -7.46 11.62
N ALA A 289 12.78 -7.05 10.36
CA ALA A 289 12.22 -5.79 9.90
C ALA A 289 10.69 -5.82 9.91
N GLN A 290 10.09 -6.95 9.62
CA GLN A 290 8.65 -7.14 9.65
C GLN A 290 8.10 -7.06 11.08
N GLN A 291 8.80 -7.60 12.07
CA GLN A 291 8.44 -7.42 13.49
C GLN A 291 8.62 -5.97 13.92
N LEU A 292 9.70 -5.30 13.48
CA LEU A 292 9.94 -3.88 13.76
C LEU A 292 8.77 -3.00 13.30
N ILE A 293 8.27 -3.17 12.07
CA ILE A 293 7.15 -2.35 11.58
C ILE A 293 5.83 -2.64 12.29
N VAL A 294 5.64 -3.85 12.79
CA VAL A 294 4.50 -4.20 13.65
C VAL A 294 4.61 -3.48 15.00
N ASP A 295 5.76 -3.59 15.66
CA ASP A 295 5.95 -3.10 17.04
C ASP A 295 5.96 -1.57 17.10
N VAL A 296 6.65 -0.91 16.18
CA VAL A 296 6.81 0.56 16.22
C VAL A 296 5.87 1.30 15.28
N GLY A 297 5.46 0.68 14.18
CA GLY A 297 4.60 1.29 13.18
C GLY A 297 3.11 1.03 13.43
N GLY A 298 2.77 0.04 14.26
CA GLY A 298 1.40 -0.43 14.38
C GLY A 298 0.86 -1.03 13.08
N LEU A 299 1.73 -1.32 12.12
CA LEU A 299 1.38 -1.96 10.87
C LEU A 299 1.11 -3.45 11.08
N ARG A 300 0.57 -4.11 10.07
CA ARG A 300 0.42 -5.57 10.05
C ARG A 300 1.40 -6.17 9.06
N SER A 301 1.89 -7.35 9.36
CA SER A 301 2.78 -8.13 8.50
C SER A 301 2.09 -9.40 8.03
N VAL A 302 2.46 -9.85 6.84
CA VAL A 302 2.05 -11.16 6.29
C VAL A 302 3.13 -12.22 6.45
N HIS A 303 4.27 -11.87 7.02
CA HIS A 303 5.35 -12.81 7.33
C HIS A 303 4.90 -13.76 8.45
N SER A 304 4.78 -15.06 8.16
CA SER A 304 4.14 -16.05 9.06
C SER A 304 4.83 -16.22 10.43
N GLN A 305 6.05 -15.71 10.60
CA GLN A 305 6.78 -15.77 11.86
C GLN A 305 6.71 -14.48 12.68
N THR A 306 5.96 -13.47 12.23
CA THR A 306 5.73 -12.25 13.03
C THR A 306 4.56 -12.45 13.98
N VAL A 307 4.60 -11.71 15.09
CA VAL A 307 3.56 -11.72 16.11
C VAL A 307 2.79 -10.40 16.01
N GLU A 308 1.47 -10.46 15.91
CA GLU A 308 0.62 -9.27 15.96
C GLU A 308 0.75 -8.57 17.31
N LYS A 309 0.67 -7.24 17.28
CA LYS A 309 0.77 -6.43 18.49
C LYS A 309 -0.40 -6.72 19.43
N ALA A 310 -0.12 -6.93 20.72
CA ALA A 310 -1.12 -7.21 21.74
C ALA A 310 -2.18 -6.08 21.83
N GLY A 311 -3.41 -6.44 22.22
CA GLY A 311 -4.52 -5.48 22.38
C GLY A 311 -5.21 -5.08 21.07
N ARG A 312 -4.84 -5.67 19.93
CA ARG A 312 -5.50 -5.46 18.63
C ARG A 312 -6.30 -6.71 18.23
N THR A 313 -7.43 -6.48 17.57
CA THR A 313 -8.16 -7.58 16.92
C THR A 313 -7.30 -8.19 15.84
N SER A 314 -7.13 -9.51 15.84
CA SER A 314 -6.35 -10.22 14.84
C SER A 314 -6.96 -10.02 13.44
N LEU A 315 -6.11 -9.87 12.42
CA LEU A 315 -6.59 -9.68 11.04
C LEU A 315 -7.51 -10.81 10.58
N LYS A 316 -7.27 -12.04 11.02
CA LYS A 316 -8.10 -13.21 10.70
C LYS A 316 -9.55 -13.12 11.26
N ASP A 317 -9.73 -12.34 12.32
CA ASP A 317 -11.04 -12.18 13.00
C ASP A 317 -11.80 -10.93 12.49
N ILE A 318 -11.20 -10.17 11.56
CA ILE A 318 -11.82 -8.98 10.95
C ILE A 318 -12.35 -9.36 9.57
N LYS A 319 -13.62 -9.02 9.31
CA LYS A 319 -14.16 -9.09 7.96
C LYS A 319 -13.49 -8.04 7.09
N THR A 320 -12.86 -8.47 6.02
CA THR A 320 -12.15 -7.58 5.09
C THR A 320 -12.80 -7.58 3.71
N MET A 321 -12.72 -6.43 3.03
CA MET A 321 -12.93 -6.36 1.59
C MET A 321 -11.66 -6.86 0.89
N LYS A 322 -11.81 -7.49 -0.29
CA LYS A 322 -10.67 -8.07 -1.02
C LYS A 322 -9.95 -7.01 -1.85
N ASP A 323 -8.64 -7.03 -1.81
CA ASP A 323 -7.80 -6.24 -2.71
C ASP A 323 -7.78 -6.85 -4.13
N ASP A 324 -7.65 -5.97 -5.13
CA ASP A 324 -7.47 -6.33 -6.55
C ASP A 324 -6.69 -5.21 -7.23
N ALA A 325 -5.37 -5.28 -7.12
CA ALA A 325 -4.47 -4.25 -7.63
C ALA A 325 -4.60 -4.03 -9.16
N ALA A 326 -4.87 -5.08 -9.92
CA ALA A 326 -5.04 -4.97 -11.38
C ALA A 326 -6.34 -4.24 -11.75
N ALA A 327 -7.41 -4.47 -11.01
CA ALA A 327 -8.65 -3.74 -11.21
C ALA A 327 -8.54 -2.29 -10.71
N VAL A 328 -7.84 -2.03 -9.61
CA VAL A 328 -7.52 -0.67 -9.14
C VAL A 328 -6.76 0.10 -10.22
N GLU A 329 -5.72 -0.50 -10.81
CA GLU A 329 -4.95 0.13 -11.91
C GLU A 329 -5.86 0.51 -13.07
N LYS A 330 -6.69 -0.43 -13.52
CA LYS A 330 -7.58 -0.23 -14.66
C LYS A 330 -8.64 0.87 -14.42
N GLU A 331 -9.14 0.99 -13.19
CA GLU A 331 -10.27 1.87 -12.86
C GLU A 331 -9.85 3.19 -12.20
N SER A 332 -8.58 3.39 -11.85
CA SER A 332 -8.10 4.51 -11.05
C SER A 332 -8.53 5.88 -11.58
N GLU A 333 -8.39 6.13 -12.88
CA GLU A 333 -8.78 7.42 -13.47
C GLU A 333 -10.30 7.63 -13.47
N ALA A 334 -11.07 6.58 -13.75
CA ALA A 334 -12.52 6.63 -13.68
C ALA A 334 -13.02 6.87 -12.25
N ILE A 335 -12.36 6.26 -11.26
CA ILE A 335 -12.65 6.46 -9.84
C ILE A 335 -12.38 7.92 -9.45
N LYS A 336 -11.20 8.47 -9.80
CA LYS A 336 -10.85 9.87 -9.53
C LYS A 336 -11.89 10.82 -10.11
N ALA A 337 -12.21 10.67 -11.38
CA ALA A 337 -13.17 11.52 -12.08
C ALA A 337 -14.56 11.44 -11.45
N ARG A 338 -15.06 10.23 -11.16
CA ARG A 338 -16.40 10.03 -10.58
C ARG A 338 -16.46 10.54 -9.14
N TYR A 339 -15.44 10.27 -8.33
CA TYR A 339 -15.35 10.76 -6.97
C TYR A 339 -15.37 12.30 -6.91
N THR A 340 -14.52 12.96 -7.69
CA THR A 340 -14.48 14.43 -7.83
C THR A 340 -15.85 15.00 -8.20
N LYS A 341 -16.54 14.39 -9.18
CA LYS A 341 -17.88 14.81 -9.59
C LYS A 341 -18.91 14.67 -8.46
N ILE A 342 -18.90 13.55 -7.73
CA ILE A 342 -19.86 13.28 -6.63
C ILE A 342 -19.66 14.26 -5.49
N PHE A 343 -18.42 14.48 -5.07
CA PHE A 343 -18.09 15.37 -3.93
C PHE A 343 -17.93 16.84 -4.34
N ARG A 344 -17.96 17.17 -5.63
CA ARG A 344 -17.83 18.55 -6.20
C ARG A 344 -16.55 19.25 -5.78
N ILE A 345 -15.43 18.57 -5.87
CA ILE A 345 -14.09 19.03 -5.44
C ILE A 345 -13.06 18.84 -6.55
#